data_ae27426a622c48bc641480740040dbb8
#
_entry.id   ae27426a622c48bc641480740040dbb8
#
_cell.length_a   1.000
_cell.length_b   1.000
_cell.length_c   1.000
_cell.angle_alpha   90.00
_cell.angle_beta   90.00
_cell.angle_gamma   90.00
#
_symmetry.space_group_name_H-M   'P 1'
#
loop_
_entity.id
_entity.type
_entity.pdbx_description
1 polymer ?
#
loop_
_entity_poly.entity_id
_entity_poly.type
_entity_poly.pdbx_seq_one_letter_code
_entity_poly.pdbx_strand_id
1 'polypeptide(L)'
;LSAIDLIRTAAAISDGDVMVGDRQEDASDFFIGTVATAFKPTDDWKPDKLLAKADAGAQFIQLQLCMNLDVLRSYIACLIDSRLTWRFQVLANIAVLPSVEEARAMRRDNPGAIIPAEFVGRLESAADPQAEGVAIAAEMIQQLQEIPGIAGVNLQTSTDSTLIQAAVEQSGVRTRAPA
;
A
#
# COMPACT_ATOMS: atom_id res chain seq x y z
N LEU A 1 5.55 -10.84 20.65
CA LEU A 1 6.44 -10.20 19.66
C LEU A 1 5.72 -9.01 19.04
N SER A 2 6.34 -7.84 19.09
CA SER A 2 5.84 -6.65 18.40
C SER A 2 6.20 -6.70 16.90
N ALA A 3 5.55 -5.85 16.08
CA ALA A 3 5.93 -5.71 14.67
C ALA A 3 7.40 -5.27 14.51
N ILE A 4 7.89 -4.41 15.42
CA ILE A 4 9.28 -3.96 15.42
C ILE A 4 10.23 -5.11 15.71
N ASP A 5 9.89 -6.00 16.66
CA ASP A 5 10.71 -7.18 16.98
C ASP A 5 10.78 -8.14 15.78
N LEU A 6 9.66 -8.34 15.07
CA LEU A 6 9.63 -9.16 13.86
C LEU A 6 10.50 -8.59 12.75
N ILE A 7 10.42 -7.26 12.51
CA ILE A 7 11.27 -6.58 11.52
C ILE A 7 12.75 -6.74 11.88
N ARG A 8 13.11 -6.52 13.14
CA ARG A 8 14.50 -6.66 13.62
C ARG A 8 15.01 -8.08 13.48
N THR A 9 14.17 -9.08 13.80
CA THR A 9 14.53 -10.49 13.61
C THR A 9 14.75 -10.82 12.13
N ALA A 10 13.88 -10.34 11.24
CA ALA A 10 14.03 -10.54 9.81
C ALA A 10 15.31 -9.86 9.27
N ALA A 11 15.64 -8.65 9.75
CA ALA A 11 16.87 -7.98 9.39
C ALA A 11 18.10 -8.75 9.86
N ALA A 12 18.11 -9.23 11.10
CA ALA A 12 19.22 -10.04 11.62
C ALA A 12 19.42 -11.35 10.84
N ILE A 13 18.34 -12.00 10.39
CA ILE A 13 18.42 -13.18 9.51
C ILE A 13 18.99 -12.77 8.14
N SER A 14 18.55 -11.64 7.59
CA SER A 14 19.05 -11.13 6.31
C SER A 14 20.56 -10.85 6.35
N ASP A 15 21.05 -10.34 7.48
CA ASP A 15 22.46 -10.03 7.68
C ASP A 15 23.32 -11.26 8.09
N GLY A 16 22.69 -12.42 8.30
CA GLY A 16 23.38 -13.64 8.78
C GLY A 16 23.76 -13.59 10.27
N ASP A 17 23.15 -12.69 11.04
CA ASP A 17 23.46 -12.48 12.47
C ASP A 17 22.67 -13.41 13.40
N VAL A 18 22.08 -14.48 12.86
CA VAL A 18 21.27 -15.42 13.63
C VAL A 18 22.03 -16.71 13.87
N MET A 19 22.10 -17.11 15.18
CA MET A 19 22.64 -18.40 15.60
C MET A 19 21.49 -19.40 15.81
N VAL A 20 21.63 -20.58 15.23
CA VAL A 20 20.75 -21.73 15.50
C VAL A 20 21.59 -22.81 16.17
N GLY A 21 21.51 -22.92 17.48
CA GLY A 21 22.46 -23.70 18.28
C GLY A 21 23.87 -23.09 18.20
N ASP A 22 24.85 -23.91 17.80
CA ASP A 22 26.24 -23.46 17.63
C ASP A 22 26.60 -23.07 16.17
N ARG A 23 25.61 -23.04 15.28
CA ARG A 23 25.81 -22.68 13.87
C ARG A 23 25.28 -21.27 13.58
N GLN A 24 26.09 -20.49 12.91
CA GLN A 24 25.61 -19.25 12.27
C GLN A 24 24.90 -19.65 10.98
N GLU A 25 23.68 -19.15 10.80
CA GLU A 25 22.93 -19.33 9.55
C GLU A 25 23.51 -18.42 8.46
N ASP A 26 23.44 -18.90 7.21
CA ASP A 26 23.82 -18.09 6.06
C ASP A 26 22.86 -16.92 5.89
N ALA A 27 23.39 -15.79 5.47
CA ALA A 27 22.61 -14.61 5.17
C ALA A 27 21.54 -14.89 4.11
N SER A 28 20.32 -14.39 4.31
CA SER A 28 19.19 -14.52 3.38
C SER A 28 18.76 -13.15 2.93
N ASP A 29 18.81 -12.88 1.64
CA ASP A 29 18.50 -11.56 1.08
C ASP A 29 16.97 -11.29 1.12
N PHE A 30 16.49 -10.69 2.20
CA PHE A 30 15.09 -10.30 2.38
C PHE A 30 14.87 -8.83 2.03
N PHE A 31 13.82 -8.55 1.27
CA PHE A 31 13.28 -7.21 1.14
C PHE A 31 12.15 -7.03 2.16
N ILE A 32 12.47 -6.33 3.27
CA ILE A 32 11.63 -6.30 4.47
C ILE A 32 10.62 -5.18 4.39
N GLY A 33 9.34 -5.54 4.44
CA GLY A 33 8.22 -4.61 4.43
C GLY A 33 7.51 -4.45 5.75
N THR A 34 6.78 -3.36 5.88
CA THR A 34 5.84 -3.13 6.97
C THR A 34 4.56 -2.51 6.46
N VAL A 35 3.55 -2.40 7.33
CA VAL A 35 2.27 -1.79 7.00
C VAL A 35 2.06 -0.50 7.77
N ALA A 36 1.30 0.43 7.17
CA ALA A 36 0.79 1.63 7.81
C ALA A 36 -0.61 1.95 7.30
N THR A 37 -1.39 2.68 8.10
CA THR A 37 -2.69 3.20 7.70
C THR A 37 -2.53 4.66 7.32
N ALA A 38 -3.00 5.04 6.14
CA ALA A 38 -3.05 6.45 5.74
C ALA A 38 -4.23 7.14 6.45
N PHE A 39 -4.02 8.38 6.85
CA PHE A 39 -5.02 9.26 7.43
C PHE A 39 -4.62 10.71 7.16
N LYS A 40 -5.45 11.70 7.53
CA LYS A 40 -5.05 13.11 7.52
C LYS A 40 -4.29 13.42 8.81
N PRO A 41 -2.96 13.61 8.78
CA PRO A 41 -2.20 13.93 9.98
C PRO A 41 -2.62 15.31 10.53
N THR A 42 -2.54 15.46 11.84
CA THR A 42 -2.63 16.76 12.53
C THR A 42 -1.24 17.42 12.52
N ASP A 43 -1.21 18.75 12.73
CA ASP A 43 0.06 19.53 12.68
C ASP A 43 1.09 19.05 13.73
N ASP A 44 0.63 18.47 14.82
CA ASP A 44 1.46 17.92 15.89
C ASP A 44 1.80 16.43 15.73
N TRP A 45 1.27 15.77 14.70
CA TRP A 45 1.54 14.36 14.46
C TRP A 45 3.01 14.10 14.12
N LYS A 46 3.58 13.09 14.76
CA LYS A 46 4.94 12.62 14.51
C LYS A 46 4.97 11.17 14.08
N PRO A 47 5.81 10.81 13.09
CA PRO A 47 5.88 9.45 12.56
C PRO A 47 6.76 8.51 13.39
N ASP A 48 6.82 8.68 14.72
CA ASP A 48 7.76 7.95 15.61
C ASP A 48 7.69 6.42 15.43
N LYS A 49 6.49 5.87 15.24
CA LYS A 49 6.33 4.43 15.00
C LYS A 49 6.92 3.99 13.65
N LEU A 50 6.86 4.84 12.63
CA LEU A 50 7.45 4.55 11.32
C LEU A 50 8.97 4.69 11.36
N LEU A 51 9.48 5.70 12.07
CA LEU A 51 10.91 5.85 12.31
C LEU A 51 11.47 4.62 13.03
N ALA A 52 10.81 4.15 14.09
CA ALA A 52 11.23 2.94 14.80
C ALA A 52 11.22 1.68 13.92
N LYS A 53 10.27 1.57 12.97
CA LYS A 53 10.24 0.46 12.00
C LYS A 53 11.39 0.57 10.99
N ALA A 54 11.71 1.79 10.51
CA ALA A 54 12.87 2.02 9.64
C ALA A 54 14.18 1.68 10.36
N ASP A 55 14.33 2.10 11.61
CA ASP A 55 15.50 1.79 12.44
C ASP A 55 15.64 0.28 12.72
N ALA A 56 14.54 -0.45 12.72
CA ALA A 56 14.52 -1.90 12.85
C ALA A 56 14.87 -2.66 11.57
N GLY A 57 14.96 -1.98 10.40
CA GLY A 57 15.38 -2.58 9.13
C GLY A 57 14.28 -2.71 8.07
N ALA A 58 13.10 -2.10 8.26
CA ALA A 58 12.08 -2.10 7.21
C ALA A 58 12.49 -1.19 6.03
N GLN A 59 12.32 -1.68 4.81
CA GLN A 59 12.75 -1.04 3.56
C GLN A 59 11.59 -0.49 2.74
N PHE A 60 10.39 -1.03 2.93
CA PHE A 60 9.17 -0.48 2.30
C PHE A 60 7.98 -0.47 3.24
N ILE A 61 7.03 0.40 2.93
CA ILE A 61 5.72 0.48 3.61
C ILE A 61 4.65 0.16 2.58
N GLN A 62 3.81 -0.82 2.87
CA GLN A 62 2.54 -1.00 2.19
C GLN A 62 1.44 -0.32 2.99
N LEU A 63 0.77 0.65 2.41
CA LEU A 63 -0.38 1.29 3.04
C LEU A 63 -1.57 0.33 3.07
N GLN A 64 -2.41 0.44 4.10
CA GLN A 64 -3.72 -0.20 4.08
C GLN A 64 -4.59 0.42 2.98
N LEU A 65 -5.66 -0.29 2.58
CA LEU A 65 -6.55 0.14 1.52
C LEU A 65 -7.03 1.58 1.71
N CYS A 66 -6.61 2.47 0.81
CA CYS A 66 -7.02 3.86 0.81
C CYS A 66 -7.22 4.35 -0.63
N MET A 67 -8.46 4.59 -0.99
CA MET A 67 -8.86 5.11 -2.29
C MET A 67 -9.23 6.60 -2.24
N ASN A 68 -8.87 7.31 -1.16
CA ASN A 68 -9.06 8.75 -1.02
C ASN A 68 -7.73 9.48 -1.30
N LEU A 69 -7.64 10.15 -2.44
CA LEU A 69 -6.44 10.85 -2.89
C LEU A 69 -6.02 12.00 -1.98
N ASP A 70 -6.97 12.72 -1.37
CA ASP A 70 -6.64 13.83 -0.47
C ASP A 70 -6.02 13.32 0.83
N VAL A 71 -6.51 12.18 1.33
CA VAL A 71 -5.90 11.50 2.49
C VAL A 71 -4.49 11.04 2.13
N LEU A 72 -4.31 10.40 0.97
CA LEU A 72 -3.01 9.93 0.53
C LEU A 72 -2.03 11.09 0.35
N ARG A 73 -2.41 12.16 -0.37
CA ARG A 73 -1.56 13.35 -0.56
C ARG A 73 -1.13 13.96 0.77
N SER A 74 -2.07 14.15 1.70
CA SER A 74 -1.77 14.72 3.01
C SER A 74 -0.82 13.82 3.81
N TYR A 75 -1.05 12.51 3.81
CA TYR A 75 -0.21 11.56 4.52
C TYR A 75 1.20 11.49 3.95
N ILE A 76 1.32 11.37 2.62
CA ILE A 76 2.62 11.30 1.93
C ILE A 76 3.41 12.60 2.10
N ALA A 77 2.77 13.76 2.07
CA ALA A 77 3.44 15.03 2.35
C ALA A 77 4.13 15.02 3.72
N CYS A 78 3.45 14.55 4.77
CA CYS A 78 4.07 14.42 6.10
C CYS A 78 5.23 13.40 6.12
N LEU A 79 5.15 12.31 5.33
CA LEU A 79 6.26 11.36 5.21
C LEU A 79 7.48 11.99 4.51
N ILE A 80 7.24 12.84 3.50
CA ILE A 80 8.29 13.60 2.79
C ILE A 80 8.95 14.59 3.76
N ASP A 81 8.16 15.40 4.47
CA ASP A 81 8.64 16.39 5.42
C ASP A 81 9.49 15.76 6.54
N SER A 82 9.10 14.56 6.95
CA SER A 82 9.83 13.74 7.93
C SER A 82 10.99 12.95 7.32
N ARG A 83 11.29 13.11 6.02
CA ARG A 83 12.33 12.40 5.26
C ARG A 83 12.19 10.86 5.27
N LEU A 84 11.01 10.34 5.57
CA LEU A 84 10.75 8.90 5.61
C LEU A 84 10.72 8.28 4.22
N THR A 85 10.32 9.03 3.19
CA THR A 85 10.36 8.57 1.79
C THR A 85 11.77 8.33 1.24
N TRP A 86 12.81 8.76 1.96
CA TRP A 86 14.20 8.42 1.64
C TRP A 86 14.64 7.09 2.28
N ARG A 87 13.89 6.64 3.28
CA ARG A 87 14.18 5.40 4.02
C ARG A 87 13.28 4.25 3.60
N PHE A 88 12.09 4.55 3.09
CA PHE A 88 11.09 3.59 2.68
C PHE A 88 10.68 3.80 1.23
N GLN A 89 10.45 2.69 0.53
CA GLN A 89 9.60 2.69 -0.65
C GLN A 89 8.13 2.65 -0.17
N VAL A 90 7.30 3.61 -0.58
CA VAL A 90 5.90 3.66 -0.14
C VAL A 90 4.99 3.12 -1.25
N LEU A 91 4.26 2.05 -0.94
CA LEU A 91 3.28 1.45 -1.82
C LEU A 91 1.87 1.86 -1.38
N ALA A 92 1.16 2.58 -2.25
CA ALA A 92 -0.27 2.82 -2.05
C ALA A 92 -1.03 1.51 -2.26
N ASN A 93 -2.15 1.32 -1.55
CA ASN A 93 -2.99 0.14 -1.71
C ASN A 93 -4.40 0.58 -2.12
N ILE A 94 -4.84 0.12 -3.29
CA ILE A 94 -6.17 0.38 -3.85
C ILE A 94 -6.84 -0.92 -4.28
N ALA A 95 -8.15 -0.87 -4.50
CA ALA A 95 -8.92 -2.02 -4.92
C ALA A 95 -9.58 -1.81 -6.28
N VAL A 96 -9.70 -2.88 -7.06
CA VAL A 96 -10.65 -2.98 -8.14
C VAL A 96 -11.97 -3.48 -7.54
N LEU A 97 -13.01 -2.66 -7.61
CA LEU A 97 -14.30 -2.88 -6.97
C LEU A 97 -15.31 -3.39 -8.00
N PRO A 98 -15.55 -4.71 -8.12
CA PRO A 98 -16.40 -5.25 -9.20
C PRO A 98 -17.90 -5.00 -8.96
N SER A 99 -18.30 -4.65 -7.75
CA SER A 99 -19.68 -4.34 -7.39
C SER A 99 -19.80 -3.48 -6.14
N VAL A 100 -21.01 -2.97 -5.89
CA VAL A 100 -21.35 -2.24 -4.67
C VAL A 100 -21.24 -3.12 -3.43
N GLU A 101 -21.67 -4.38 -3.54
CA GLU A 101 -21.61 -5.37 -2.46
C GLU A 101 -20.18 -5.61 -2.02
N GLU A 102 -19.26 -5.77 -2.98
CA GLU A 102 -17.84 -5.94 -2.71
C GLU A 102 -17.20 -4.70 -2.06
N ALA A 103 -17.53 -3.51 -2.55
CA ALA A 103 -17.07 -2.27 -1.95
C ALA A 103 -17.52 -2.13 -0.49
N ARG A 104 -18.77 -2.51 -0.20
CA ARG A 104 -19.32 -2.54 1.17
C ARG A 104 -18.67 -3.62 2.03
N ALA A 105 -18.42 -4.81 1.48
CA ALA A 105 -17.74 -5.90 2.17
C ALA A 105 -16.31 -5.51 2.54
N MET A 106 -15.54 -4.96 1.60
CA MET A 106 -14.18 -4.50 1.88
C MET A 106 -14.10 -3.46 2.99
N ARG A 107 -15.05 -2.51 3.04
CA ARG A 107 -15.12 -1.52 4.13
C ARG A 107 -15.46 -2.15 5.48
N ARG A 108 -16.36 -3.16 5.50
CA ARG A 108 -16.78 -3.85 6.72
C ARG A 108 -15.65 -4.73 7.28
N ASP A 109 -14.97 -5.45 6.38
CA ASP A 109 -14.01 -6.48 6.76
C ASP A 109 -12.61 -5.90 7.02
N ASN A 110 -12.37 -4.65 6.58
CA ASN A 110 -11.12 -3.90 6.80
C ASN A 110 -11.42 -2.56 7.48
N PRO A 111 -11.42 -2.49 8.80
CA PRO A 111 -11.78 -1.26 9.56
C PRO A 111 -10.94 -0.02 9.23
N GLY A 112 -9.72 -0.23 8.69
CA GLY A 112 -8.84 0.86 8.23
C GLY A 112 -9.02 1.25 6.76
N ALA A 113 -9.91 0.57 6.02
CA ALA A 113 -10.13 0.83 4.59
C ALA A 113 -10.87 2.15 4.37
N ILE A 114 -10.36 2.96 3.46
CA ILE A 114 -10.98 4.21 3.03
C ILE A 114 -11.41 4.07 1.57
N ILE A 115 -12.70 3.87 1.36
CA ILE A 115 -13.33 3.85 0.04
C ILE A 115 -14.33 5.01 0.01
N PRO A 116 -14.12 6.06 -0.82
CA PRO A 116 -15.02 7.20 -0.92
C PRO A 116 -16.45 6.80 -1.30
N ALA A 117 -17.44 7.51 -0.75
CA ALA A 117 -18.85 7.27 -1.07
C ALA A 117 -19.16 7.51 -2.56
N GLU A 118 -18.43 8.42 -3.19
CA GLU A 118 -18.56 8.71 -4.62
C GLU A 118 -18.28 7.48 -5.49
N PHE A 119 -17.31 6.64 -5.15
CA PHE A 119 -17.02 5.41 -5.91
C PHE A 119 -18.15 4.40 -5.77
N VAL A 120 -18.72 4.28 -4.57
CA VAL A 120 -19.93 3.46 -4.36
C VAL A 120 -21.10 3.98 -5.21
N GLY A 121 -21.31 5.31 -5.25
CA GLY A 121 -22.36 5.92 -6.07
C GLY A 121 -22.13 5.74 -7.57
N ARG A 122 -20.87 5.78 -8.03
CA ARG A 122 -20.51 5.48 -9.44
C ARG A 122 -20.89 4.02 -9.79
N LEU A 123 -20.53 3.06 -8.93
CA LEU A 123 -20.88 1.65 -9.12
C LEU A 123 -22.40 1.42 -9.11
N GLU A 124 -23.15 2.11 -8.22
CA GLU A 124 -24.62 2.02 -8.14
C GLU A 124 -25.31 2.53 -9.41
N SER A 125 -24.72 3.54 -10.06
CA SER A 125 -25.29 4.19 -11.24
C SER A 125 -24.83 3.58 -12.57
N ALA A 126 -23.81 2.71 -12.54
CA ALA A 126 -23.22 2.15 -13.74
C ALA A 126 -24.10 1.06 -14.36
N ALA A 127 -24.19 1.05 -15.69
CA ALA A 127 -24.83 -0.05 -16.42
C ALA A 127 -24.03 -1.37 -16.29
N ASP A 128 -22.70 -1.27 -16.15
CA ASP A 128 -21.77 -2.36 -15.88
C ASP A 128 -20.87 -1.96 -14.70
N PRO A 129 -21.23 -2.33 -13.47
CA PRO A 129 -20.46 -2.00 -12.29
C PRO A 129 -19.04 -2.57 -12.30
N GLN A 130 -18.82 -3.72 -12.94
CA GLN A 130 -17.49 -4.33 -13.02
C GLN A 130 -16.56 -3.51 -13.91
N ALA A 131 -17.03 -3.09 -15.09
CA ALA A 131 -16.28 -2.20 -15.98
C ALA A 131 -16.01 -0.85 -15.31
N GLU A 132 -16.99 -0.31 -14.56
CA GLU A 132 -16.81 0.94 -13.80
C GLU A 132 -15.77 0.79 -12.69
N GLY A 133 -15.75 -0.34 -11.99
CA GLY A 133 -14.75 -0.62 -10.97
C GLY A 133 -13.33 -0.70 -11.53
N VAL A 134 -13.17 -1.24 -12.73
CA VAL A 134 -11.91 -1.24 -13.48
C VAL A 134 -11.51 0.20 -13.86
N ALA A 135 -12.46 1.01 -14.34
CA ALA A 135 -12.22 2.40 -14.69
C ALA A 135 -11.79 3.24 -13.47
N ILE A 136 -12.48 3.10 -12.33
CA ILE A 136 -12.10 3.76 -11.07
C ILE A 136 -10.67 3.39 -10.67
N ALA A 137 -10.31 2.12 -10.72
CA ALA A 137 -8.97 1.68 -10.37
C ALA A 137 -7.91 2.22 -11.34
N ALA A 138 -8.20 2.27 -12.63
CA ALA A 138 -7.31 2.84 -13.64
C ALA A 138 -7.09 4.34 -13.43
N GLU A 139 -8.15 5.10 -13.15
CA GLU A 139 -8.07 6.52 -12.79
C GLU A 139 -7.21 6.73 -11.52
N MET A 140 -7.43 5.89 -10.51
CA MET A 140 -6.63 5.94 -9.28
C MET A 140 -5.15 5.68 -9.53
N ILE A 141 -4.81 4.69 -10.36
CA ILE A 141 -3.41 4.41 -10.73
C ILE A 141 -2.77 5.64 -11.38
N GLN A 142 -3.45 6.28 -12.34
CA GLN A 142 -2.96 7.49 -13.00
C GLN A 142 -2.73 8.63 -12.00
N GLN A 143 -3.68 8.86 -11.11
CA GLN A 143 -3.58 9.92 -10.09
C GLN A 143 -2.45 9.65 -9.07
N LEU A 144 -2.21 8.40 -8.72
CA LEU A 144 -1.17 8.01 -7.76
C LEU A 144 0.24 8.22 -8.32
N GLN A 145 0.44 8.12 -9.65
CA GLN A 145 1.72 8.45 -10.29
C GLN A 145 2.13 9.91 -10.11
N GLU A 146 1.14 10.79 -10.00
CA GLU A 146 1.36 12.23 -9.84
C GLU A 146 1.64 12.63 -8.37
N ILE A 147 1.61 11.67 -7.42
CA ILE A 147 1.89 11.96 -6.00
C ILE A 147 3.37 11.66 -5.72
N PRO A 148 4.21 12.69 -5.52
CA PRO A 148 5.60 12.48 -5.14
C PRO A 148 5.71 11.65 -3.86
N GLY A 149 6.66 10.72 -3.82
CA GLY A 149 6.89 9.86 -2.65
C GLY A 149 6.14 8.53 -2.67
N ILE A 150 5.21 8.30 -3.61
CA ILE A 150 4.65 6.99 -3.88
C ILE A 150 5.57 6.26 -4.87
N ALA A 151 6.08 5.10 -4.48
CA ALA A 151 6.99 4.28 -5.28
C ALA A 151 6.24 3.28 -6.16
N GLY A 152 5.00 2.94 -5.79
CA GLY A 152 4.20 1.97 -6.54
C GLY A 152 2.82 1.77 -5.93
N VAL A 153 2.05 0.88 -6.56
CA VAL A 153 0.68 0.57 -6.16
C VAL A 153 0.53 -0.93 -5.95
N ASN A 154 -0.04 -1.31 -4.80
CA ASN A 154 -0.57 -2.64 -4.58
C ASN A 154 -2.05 -2.65 -4.98
N LEU A 155 -2.41 -3.55 -5.88
CA LEU A 155 -3.78 -3.73 -6.38
C LEU A 155 -4.39 -4.97 -5.78
N GLN A 156 -5.61 -4.86 -5.27
CA GLN A 156 -6.35 -6.01 -4.74
C GLN A 156 -7.74 -6.09 -5.34
N THR A 157 -8.27 -7.31 -5.42
CA THR A 157 -9.66 -7.61 -5.74
C THR A 157 -10.08 -8.84 -4.94
N SER A 158 -11.37 -8.96 -4.66
CA SER A 158 -11.94 -10.10 -3.93
C SER A 158 -12.39 -11.23 -4.85
N THR A 159 -12.39 -11.00 -6.17
CA THR A 159 -12.94 -11.94 -7.15
C THR A 159 -11.88 -12.33 -8.21
N ASP A 160 -12.03 -11.84 -9.41
CA ASP A 160 -11.24 -12.25 -10.57
C ASP A 160 -10.00 -11.36 -10.75
N SER A 161 -8.82 -11.96 -10.70
CA SER A 161 -7.54 -11.25 -10.90
C SER A 161 -7.39 -10.64 -12.30
N THR A 162 -8.16 -11.05 -13.30
CA THR A 162 -8.17 -10.45 -14.63
C THR A 162 -8.62 -8.99 -14.61
N LEU A 163 -9.41 -8.60 -13.60
CA LEU A 163 -9.81 -7.21 -13.39
C LEU A 163 -8.62 -6.30 -13.02
N ILE A 164 -7.65 -6.84 -12.28
CA ILE A 164 -6.41 -6.12 -11.97
C ILE A 164 -5.63 -5.87 -13.26
N GLN A 165 -5.50 -6.88 -14.12
CA GLN A 165 -4.84 -6.72 -15.41
C GLN A 165 -5.55 -5.67 -16.26
N ALA A 166 -6.89 -5.72 -16.37
CA ALA A 166 -7.68 -4.75 -17.10
C ALA A 166 -7.48 -3.31 -16.58
N ALA A 167 -7.44 -3.12 -15.25
CA ALA A 167 -7.21 -1.81 -14.65
C ALA A 167 -5.80 -1.27 -14.97
N VAL A 168 -4.77 -2.11 -14.92
CA VAL A 168 -3.40 -1.74 -15.28
C VAL A 168 -3.31 -1.37 -16.76
N GLU A 169 -3.89 -2.18 -17.65
CA GLU A 169 -3.90 -1.90 -19.09
C GLU A 169 -4.64 -0.59 -19.41
N GLN A 170 -5.82 -0.39 -18.82
CA GLN A 170 -6.62 0.81 -19.02
C GLN A 170 -5.96 2.06 -18.44
N SER A 171 -5.17 1.94 -17.38
CA SER A 171 -4.42 3.06 -16.80
C SER A 171 -3.33 3.60 -17.72
N GLY A 172 -2.90 2.83 -18.71
CA GLY A 172 -1.82 3.20 -19.63
C GLY A 172 -0.43 3.24 -18.97
N VAL A 173 -0.31 2.80 -17.72
CA VAL A 173 0.97 2.69 -17.03
C VAL A 173 1.80 1.62 -17.71
N ARG A 174 2.97 1.98 -18.22
CA ARG A 174 3.92 1.00 -18.75
C ARG A 174 4.51 0.22 -17.58
N THR A 175 4.18 -1.06 -17.48
CA THR A 175 4.95 -1.97 -16.64
C THR A 175 6.38 -2.00 -17.20
N ARG A 176 7.34 -1.54 -16.41
CA ARG A 176 8.75 -1.67 -16.78
C ARG A 176 9.04 -3.17 -16.84
N ALA A 177 9.38 -3.68 -18.02
CA ALA A 177 9.84 -5.05 -18.13
C ALA A 177 11.02 -5.24 -17.15
N PRO A 178 11.10 -6.36 -16.43
CA PRO A 178 12.28 -6.67 -15.64
C PRO A 178 13.50 -6.65 -16.56
N ALA A 179 14.53 -5.93 -16.13
CA ALA A 179 15.81 -5.88 -16.83
C ALA A 179 16.51 -7.24 -16.76
#